data_22cbfb575e022b73e1eac1da2de76558
#
_entry.id   22cbfb575e022b73e1eac1da2de76558
#
_cell.length_a   1.000
_cell.length_b   1.000
_cell.length_c   1.000
_cell.angle_alpha   90.00
_cell.angle_beta   90.00
_cell.angle_gamma   90.00
#
_symmetry.space_group_name_H-M   'P 1'
#
loop_
_entity.id
_entity.type
_entity.pdbx_description
1 polymer ?
#
loop_
_entity_poly.entity_id
_entity_poly.type
_entity_poly.pdbx_seq_one_letter_code
_entity_poly.pdbx_strand_id
1 'polypeptide(L)'
;MKKQISKIFSSDGELSKNIKGFKPRAEQLEMAQSVGYAIQDKRPLVVEAGTGTGKTFAYLAPVLIAGKKTIISTGSKNLQDQLFSRDLPAIKKALNYSGKIALLKGRSNYLCLERLDQVIAQGVLGDKSVLADLSKVRKWNNATKTGDLTECIELAEDSPILPQLTSTAESCLGTDCPNYAECYVAQARKKALNA
;
A
#
# COMPACT_ATOMS: atom_id res chain seq x y z
N MET A 1 -7.75 -17.20 19.99
CA MET A 1 -8.11 -16.26 18.92
C MET A 1 -9.62 -16.00 18.82
N LYS A 2 -10.53 -17.02 18.75
CA LYS A 2 -12.00 -16.80 18.60
C LYS A 2 -12.59 -15.84 19.65
N LYS A 3 -12.39 -16.09 20.94
CA LYS A 3 -12.90 -15.22 22.03
C LYS A 3 -12.42 -13.77 21.91
N GLN A 4 -11.17 -13.57 21.52
CA GLN A 4 -10.59 -12.24 21.33
C GLN A 4 -11.23 -11.52 20.12
N ILE A 5 -11.41 -12.22 18.98
CA ILE A 5 -12.09 -11.68 17.81
C ILE A 5 -13.53 -11.29 18.17
N SER A 6 -14.28 -12.18 18.86
CA SER A 6 -15.66 -11.87 19.26
C SER A 6 -15.74 -10.63 20.16
N LYS A 7 -14.79 -10.45 21.07
CA LYS A 7 -14.73 -9.26 21.92
C LYS A 7 -14.45 -7.99 21.09
N ILE A 8 -13.50 -8.03 20.16
CA ILE A 8 -13.12 -6.88 19.31
C ILE A 8 -14.30 -6.38 18.48
N PHE A 9 -15.12 -7.30 17.95
CA PHE A 9 -16.27 -6.99 17.11
C PHE A 9 -17.59 -6.79 17.87
N SER A 10 -17.60 -6.86 19.20
CA SER A 10 -18.81 -6.64 20.00
C SER A 10 -19.19 -5.14 20.07
N SER A 11 -20.39 -4.86 20.56
CA SER A 11 -20.88 -3.48 20.76
C SER A 11 -20.05 -2.66 21.75
N ASP A 12 -19.39 -3.34 22.70
CA ASP A 12 -18.48 -2.78 23.69
C ASP A 12 -17.00 -3.07 23.37
N GLY A 13 -16.72 -3.59 22.18
CA GLY A 13 -15.39 -3.97 21.73
C GLY A 13 -14.54 -2.78 21.24
N GLU A 14 -13.27 -3.08 20.96
CA GLU A 14 -12.27 -2.10 20.57
C GLU A 14 -12.63 -1.37 19.26
N LEU A 15 -13.25 -2.06 18.30
CA LEU A 15 -13.69 -1.43 17.04
C LEU A 15 -14.84 -0.46 17.28
N SER A 16 -15.84 -0.82 18.09
CA SER A 16 -16.99 0.03 18.41
C SER A 16 -16.57 1.28 19.18
N LYS A 17 -15.58 1.17 20.07
CA LYS A 17 -15.08 2.29 20.88
C LYS A 17 -14.20 3.26 20.09
N ASN A 18 -13.40 2.76 19.15
CA ASN A 18 -12.32 3.54 18.55
C ASN A 18 -12.54 3.91 17.06
N ILE A 19 -13.54 3.32 16.40
CA ILE A 19 -13.84 3.62 14.99
C ILE A 19 -15.22 4.28 14.90
N LYS A 20 -15.22 5.56 14.54
CA LYS A 20 -16.46 6.34 14.38
C LYS A 20 -17.40 5.68 13.37
N GLY A 21 -18.63 5.43 13.80
CA GLY A 21 -19.66 4.84 12.92
C GLY A 21 -19.54 3.33 12.71
N PHE A 22 -18.61 2.66 13.40
CA PHE A 22 -18.57 1.20 13.39
C PHE A 22 -19.85 0.65 14.08
N LYS A 23 -20.48 -0.31 13.40
CA LYS A 23 -21.63 -1.06 13.94
C LYS A 23 -21.33 -2.55 13.79
N PRO A 24 -21.40 -3.33 14.87
CA PRO A 24 -21.24 -4.78 14.81
C PRO A 24 -22.24 -5.41 13.82
N ARG A 25 -21.75 -6.37 13.03
CA ARG A 25 -22.55 -7.15 12.08
C ARG A 25 -22.19 -8.62 12.20
N ALA A 26 -23.19 -9.48 12.18
CA ALA A 26 -22.98 -10.92 12.33
C ALA A 26 -22.08 -11.51 11.25
N GLU A 27 -22.30 -11.12 9.99
CA GLU A 27 -21.55 -11.60 8.83
C GLU A 27 -20.08 -11.17 8.89
N GLN A 28 -19.83 -9.95 9.39
CA GLN A 28 -18.48 -9.43 9.56
C GLN A 28 -17.72 -10.21 10.66
N LEU A 29 -18.39 -10.51 11.77
CA LEU A 29 -17.84 -11.33 12.85
C LEU A 29 -17.56 -12.76 12.39
N GLU A 30 -18.49 -13.37 11.65
CA GLU A 30 -18.35 -14.72 11.09
C GLU A 30 -17.14 -14.80 10.16
N MET A 31 -17.00 -13.85 9.24
CA MET A 31 -15.82 -13.74 8.37
C MET A 31 -14.53 -13.59 9.18
N ALA A 32 -14.52 -12.72 10.19
CA ALA A 32 -13.32 -12.51 11.00
C ALA A 32 -12.92 -13.77 11.78
N GLN A 33 -13.88 -14.51 12.31
CA GLN A 33 -13.63 -15.79 12.97
C GLN A 33 -13.10 -16.83 11.99
N SER A 34 -13.69 -16.93 10.79
CA SER A 34 -13.24 -17.85 9.75
C SER A 34 -11.79 -17.57 9.30
N VAL A 35 -11.44 -16.29 9.12
CA VAL A 35 -10.04 -15.87 8.86
C VAL A 35 -9.13 -16.27 10.02
N GLY A 36 -9.57 -16.04 11.27
CA GLY A 36 -8.80 -16.43 12.44
C GLY A 36 -8.53 -17.93 12.52
N TYR A 37 -9.51 -18.76 12.20
CA TYR A 37 -9.33 -20.21 12.12
C TYR A 37 -8.39 -20.62 10.97
N ALA A 38 -8.56 -20.03 9.78
CA ALA A 38 -7.69 -20.33 8.65
C ALA A 38 -6.23 -20.03 8.96
N ILE A 39 -5.95 -18.92 9.65
CA ILE A 39 -4.59 -18.57 10.10
C ILE A 39 -4.04 -19.57 11.13
N GLN A 40 -4.86 -19.99 12.10
CA GLN A 40 -4.44 -20.95 13.14
C GLN A 40 -4.15 -22.33 12.56
N ASP A 41 -5.04 -22.79 11.71
CA ASP A 41 -4.99 -24.14 11.13
C ASP A 41 -4.10 -24.20 9.87
N LYS A 42 -3.55 -23.05 9.43
CA LYS A 42 -2.74 -22.94 8.19
C LYS A 42 -3.47 -23.50 6.95
N ARG A 43 -4.75 -23.20 6.83
CA ARG A 43 -5.60 -23.66 5.73
C ARG A 43 -6.00 -22.52 4.80
N PRO A 44 -6.19 -22.78 3.50
CA PRO A 44 -6.78 -21.80 2.60
C PRO A 44 -8.21 -21.48 3.02
N LEU A 45 -8.63 -20.25 2.78
CA LEU A 45 -10.00 -19.76 2.97
C LEU A 45 -10.38 -18.91 1.77
N VAL A 46 -11.54 -19.22 1.19
CA VAL A 46 -12.17 -18.39 0.18
C VAL A 46 -13.44 -17.79 0.77
N VAL A 47 -13.60 -16.48 0.64
CA VAL A 47 -14.75 -15.75 1.17
C VAL A 47 -15.35 -14.87 0.09
N GLU A 48 -16.63 -15.03 -0.16
CA GLU A 48 -17.42 -14.10 -0.93
C GLU A 48 -18.33 -13.30 0.01
N ALA A 49 -18.27 -11.99 -0.11
CA ALA A 49 -19.10 -11.07 0.67
C ALA A 49 -19.41 -9.81 -0.13
N GLY A 50 -20.63 -9.33 -0.05
CA GLY A 50 -21.11 -8.13 -0.75
C GLY A 50 -20.34 -6.87 -0.38
N THR A 51 -20.54 -5.78 -1.14
CA THR A 51 -20.01 -4.47 -0.82
C THR A 51 -20.62 -3.94 0.48
N GLY A 52 -19.84 -3.17 1.26
CA GLY A 52 -20.35 -2.58 2.50
C GLY A 52 -20.45 -3.52 3.71
N THR A 53 -20.15 -4.82 3.61
CA THR A 53 -20.19 -5.77 4.73
C THR A 53 -19.07 -5.57 5.75
N GLY A 54 -18.08 -4.71 5.46
CA GLY A 54 -16.94 -4.47 6.37
C GLY A 54 -15.82 -5.49 6.25
N LYS A 55 -15.67 -6.13 5.08
CA LYS A 55 -14.63 -7.14 4.79
C LYS A 55 -13.24 -6.74 5.27
N THR A 56 -12.86 -5.47 5.06
CA THR A 56 -11.53 -4.98 5.38
C THR A 56 -11.18 -5.21 6.85
N PHE A 57 -12.03 -4.80 7.77
CA PHE A 57 -11.78 -5.03 9.20
C PHE A 57 -11.93 -6.52 9.57
N ALA A 58 -12.81 -7.25 8.88
CA ALA A 58 -13.01 -8.67 9.14
C ALA A 58 -11.75 -9.52 8.87
N TYR A 59 -10.93 -9.17 7.88
CA TYR A 59 -9.66 -9.88 7.69
C TYR A 59 -8.49 -9.20 8.39
N LEU A 60 -8.46 -7.86 8.51
CA LEU A 60 -7.34 -7.16 9.15
C LEU A 60 -7.23 -7.47 10.64
N ALA A 61 -8.35 -7.48 11.38
CA ALA A 61 -8.31 -7.71 12.82
C ALA A 61 -7.65 -9.07 13.18
N PRO A 62 -8.09 -10.22 12.64
CA PRO A 62 -7.44 -11.49 12.95
C PRO A 62 -5.99 -11.57 12.47
N VAL A 63 -5.64 -10.93 11.35
CA VAL A 63 -4.26 -10.85 10.86
C VAL A 63 -3.36 -10.12 11.85
N LEU A 64 -3.78 -8.93 12.33
CA LEU A 64 -3.02 -8.14 13.29
C LEU A 64 -2.92 -8.85 14.65
N ILE A 65 -3.99 -9.51 15.10
CA ILE A 65 -3.99 -10.30 16.33
C ILE A 65 -3.03 -11.48 16.26
N ALA A 66 -2.95 -12.13 15.09
CA ALA A 66 -2.05 -13.26 14.88
C ALA A 66 -0.58 -12.88 14.98
N GLY A 67 -0.23 -11.61 14.75
CA GLY A 67 1.13 -11.09 14.84
C GLY A 67 2.13 -11.78 13.91
N LYS A 68 1.65 -12.40 12.84
CA LYS A 68 2.49 -13.10 11.87
C LYS A 68 2.80 -12.18 10.69
N LYS A 69 3.96 -12.37 10.09
CA LYS A 69 4.31 -11.72 8.83
C LYS A 69 3.26 -12.04 7.78
N THR A 70 2.67 -11.00 7.21
CA THR A 70 1.51 -11.14 6.31
C THR A 70 1.68 -10.23 5.10
N ILE A 71 1.30 -10.73 3.93
CA ILE A 71 1.22 -9.96 2.70
C ILE A 71 -0.26 -9.81 2.33
N ILE A 72 -0.70 -8.58 2.09
CA ILE A 72 -2.05 -8.27 1.62
C ILE A 72 -1.91 -7.74 0.20
N SER A 73 -2.47 -8.49 -0.76
CA SER A 73 -2.52 -8.08 -2.16
C SER A 73 -3.89 -7.50 -2.50
N THR A 74 -3.91 -6.43 -3.28
CA THR A 74 -5.13 -5.75 -3.73
C THR A 74 -5.17 -5.68 -5.25
N GLY A 75 -6.37 -5.71 -5.84
CA GLY A 75 -6.55 -5.72 -7.29
C GLY A 75 -6.44 -4.34 -7.95
N SER A 76 -6.41 -3.24 -7.19
CA SER A 76 -6.32 -1.89 -7.73
C SER A 76 -5.52 -0.95 -6.83
N LYS A 77 -4.94 0.11 -7.43
CA LYS A 77 -4.22 1.17 -6.70
C LYS A 77 -5.13 1.87 -5.68
N ASN A 78 -6.35 2.20 -6.07
CA ASN A 78 -7.31 2.89 -5.20
C ASN A 78 -7.63 2.08 -3.95
N LEU A 79 -7.83 0.76 -4.08
CA LEU A 79 -8.03 -0.13 -2.93
C LEU A 79 -6.78 -0.23 -2.06
N GLN A 80 -5.60 -0.26 -2.67
CA GLN A 80 -4.33 -0.29 -1.95
C GLN A 80 -4.14 0.99 -1.13
N ASP A 81 -4.37 2.16 -1.75
CA ASP A 81 -4.22 3.45 -1.09
C ASP A 81 -5.27 3.64 0.02
N GLN A 82 -6.54 3.25 -0.22
CA GLN A 82 -7.56 3.25 0.81
C GLN A 82 -7.17 2.38 2.00
N LEU A 83 -6.71 1.17 1.73
CA LEU A 83 -6.30 0.24 2.77
C LEU A 83 -5.14 0.80 3.60
N PHE A 84 -4.11 1.32 2.94
CA PHE A 84 -2.89 1.78 3.59
C PHE A 84 -3.07 3.11 4.32
N SER A 85 -3.77 4.08 3.70
CA SER A 85 -3.89 5.44 4.25
C SER A 85 -5.04 5.61 5.24
N ARG A 86 -6.08 4.78 5.17
CA ARG A 86 -7.29 4.93 5.98
C ARG A 86 -7.55 3.73 6.90
N ASP A 87 -7.68 2.54 6.31
CA ASP A 87 -8.22 1.39 7.03
C ASP A 87 -7.19 0.79 8.00
N LEU A 88 -5.93 0.62 7.56
CA LEU A 88 -4.84 0.13 8.41
C LEU A 88 -4.52 1.07 9.58
N PRO A 89 -4.38 2.41 9.40
CA PRO A 89 -4.21 3.32 10.54
C PRO A 89 -5.37 3.27 11.53
N ALA A 90 -6.61 3.19 11.05
CA ALA A 90 -7.79 3.14 11.91
C ALA A 90 -7.79 1.88 12.78
N ILE A 91 -7.60 0.70 12.18
CA ILE A 91 -7.62 -0.56 12.94
C ILE A 91 -6.37 -0.72 13.81
N LYS A 92 -5.21 -0.24 13.34
CA LYS A 92 -3.97 -0.23 14.13
C LYS A 92 -4.14 0.56 15.43
N LYS A 93 -4.76 1.75 15.32
CA LYS A 93 -5.10 2.57 16.50
C LYS A 93 -6.13 1.87 17.39
N ALA A 94 -7.19 1.31 16.80
CA ALA A 94 -8.26 0.66 17.55
C ALA A 94 -7.76 -0.54 18.36
N LEU A 95 -6.83 -1.33 17.82
CA LEU A 95 -6.26 -2.52 18.45
C LEU A 95 -4.97 -2.26 19.22
N ASN A 96 -4.50 -1.01 19.28
CA ASN A 96 -3.20 -0.64 19.86
C ASN A 96 -2.03 -1.48 19.30
N TYR A 97 -2.05 -1.69 17.97
CA TYR A 97 -1.06 -2.52 17.29
C TYR A 97 0.23 -1.74 17.05
N SER A 98 1.35 -2.23 17.57
CA SER A 98 2.68 -1.59 17.46
C SER A 98 3.55 -2.12 16.31
N GLY A 99 3.13 -3.19 15.63
CA GLY A 99 3.89 -3.81 14.54
C GLY A 99 4.11 -2.87 13.36
N LYS A 100 5.13 -3.17 12.57
CA LYS A 100 5.47 -2.41 11.35
C LYS A 100 4.51 -2.77 10.23
N ILE A 101 4.22 -1.79 9.40
CA ILE A 101 3.41 -1.93 8.19
C ILE A 101 4.14 -1.20 7.08
N ALA A 102 4.23 -1.79 5.90
CA ALA A 102 4.84 -1.18 4.73
C ALA A 102 3.93 -1.32 3.50
N LEU A 103 4.02 -0.35 2.61
CA LEU A 103 3.39 -0.35 1.31
C LEU A 103 4.44 -0.67 0.26
N LEU A 104 4.11 -1.56 -0.67
CA LEU A 104 4.91 -1.84 -1.85
C LEU A 104 4.00 -1.82 -3.09
N LYS A 105 4.27 -0.91 -3.99
CA LYS A 105 3.62 -0.81 -5.30
C LYS A 105 4.48 -1.47 -6.39
N GLY A 106 3.90 -1.68 -7.57
CA GLY A 106 4.67 -2.08 -8.74
C GLY A 106 5.74 -1.02 -9.11
N ARG A 107 6.83 -1.47 -9.70
CA ARG A 107 8.00 -0.63 -10.04
C ARG A 107 7.62 0.62 -10.86
N SER A 108 6.69 0.49 -11.80
CA SER A 108 6.19 1.58 -12.63
C SER A 108 5.41 2.68 -11.88
N ASN A 109 5.20 2.53 -10.58
CA ASN A 109 4.60 3.58 -9.76
C ASN A 109 5.64 4.48 -9.09
N TYR A 110 6.91 4.14 -9.19
CA TYR A 110 8.00 4.91 -8.56
C TYR A 110 8.82 5.64 -9.62
N LEU A 111 9.28 6.84 -9.27
CA LEU A 111 10.28 7.55 -10.05
C LEU A 111 11.56 6.71 -10.11
N CYS A 112 12.06 6.52 -11.32
CA CYS A 112 13.37 5.92 -11.56
C CYS A 112 14.41 7.02 -11.74
N LEU A 113 15.34 7.15 -10.79
CA LEU A 113 16.36 8.19 -10.83
C LEU A 113 17.26 8.06 -12.07
N GLU A 114 17.63 6.85 -12.44
CA GLU A 114 18.41 6.59 -13.65
C GLU A 114 17.70 7.07 -14.92
N ARG A 115 16.39 6.82 -15.03
CA ARG A 115 15.59 7.32 -16.13
C ARG A 115 15.45 8.83 -16.11
N LEU A 116 15.30 9.40 -14.94
CA LEU A 116 15.27 10.86 -14.77
C LEU A 116 16.57 11.50 -15.27
N ASP A 117 17.71 10.95 -14.87
CA ASP A 117 19.03 11.43 -15.31
C ASP A 117 19.22 11.31 -16.82
N GLN A 118 18.79 10.19 -17.42
CA GLN A 118 18.82 10.00 -18.85
C GLN A 118 17.96 11.02 -19.59
N VAL A 119 16.74 11.26 -19.12
CA VAL A 119 15.84 12.27 -19.72
C VAL A 119 16.40 13.68 -19.60
N ILE A 120 17.06 14.00 -18.49
CA ILE A 120 17.73 15.31 -18.31
C ILE A 120 18.91 15.46 -19.28
N ALA A 121 19.70 14.41 -19.46
CA ALA A 121 20.91 14.45 -20.31
C ALA A 121 20.61 14.44 -21.80
N GLN A 122 19.61 13.65 -22.23
CA GLN A 122 19.29 13.43 -23.64
C GLN A 122 18.18 14.34 -24.16
N GLY A 123 17.46 15.00 -23.27
CA GLY A 123 16.25 15.73 -23.58
C GLY A 123 14.99 14.86 -23.47
N VAL A 124 13.87 15.53 -23.33
CA VAL A 124 12.55 14.93 -23.22
C VAL A 124 11.97 14.69 -24.62
N LEU A 125 11.39 13.53 -24.84
CA LEU A 125 10.57 13.26 -26.03
C LEU A 125 9.16 13.81 -25.78
N GLY A 126 8.79 14.87 -26.50
CA GLY A 126 7.47 15.46 -26.39
C GLY A 126 7.47 16.98 -26.60
N ASP A 127 6.31 17.55 -26.34
CA ASP A 127 6.06 18.99 -26.49
C ASP A 127 6.36 19.80 -25.21
N LYS A 128 5.98 21.08 -25.22
CA LYS A 128 6.17 21.99 -24.07
C LYS A 128 5.48 21.50 -22.80
N SER A 129 4.38 20.75 -22.91
CA SER A 129 3.64 20.24 -21.74
C SER A 129 4.46 19.18 -21.01
N VAL A 130 5.13 18.31 -21.74
CA VAL A 130 6.00 17.26 -21.19
C VAL A 130 7.22 17.87 -20.50
N LEU A 131 7.79 18.96 -21.04
CA LEU A 131 8.86 19.71 -20.39
C LEU A 131 8.40 20.36 -19.07
N ALA A 132 7.18 20.90 -19.04
CA ALA A 132 6.59 21.46 -17.81
C ALA A 132 6.42 20.37 -16.75
N ASP A 133 5.95 19.19 -17.15
CA ASP A 133 5.78 18.05 -16.23
C ASP A 133 7.13 17.53 -15.71
N LEU A 134 8.18 17.51 -16.53
CA LEU A 134 9.54 17.20 -16.07
C LEU A 134 9.98 18.16 -14.97
N SER A 135 9.74 19.46 -15.14
CA SER A 135 10.08 20.47 -14.12
C SER A 135 9.37 20.23 -12.79
N LYS A 136 8.07 19.87 -12.83
CA LYS A 136 7.27 19.50 -11.64
C LYS A 136 7.88 18.30 -10.94
N VAL A 137 8.17 17.22 -11.69
CA VAL A 137 8.76 16.00 -11.13
C VAL A 137 10.13 16.26 -10.52
N ARG A 138 11.00 17.06 -11.16
CA ARG A 138 12.31 17.43 -10.60
C ARG A 138 12.18 18.18 -9.28
N LYS A 139 11.28 19.15 -9.21
CA LYS A 139 11.01 19.91 -7.97
C LYS A 139 10.50 18.97 -6.86
N TRP A 140 9.54 18.12 -7.20
CA TRP A 140 8.97 17.15 -6.26
C TRP A 140 10.00 16.11 -5.80
N ASN A 141 10.89 15.64 -6.68
CA ASN A 141 11.95 14.68 -6.35
C ASN A 141 12.85 15.17 -5.21
N ASN A 142 13.08 16.47 -5.12
CA ASN A 142 13.90 17.04 -4.02
C ASN A 142 13.21 16.97 -2.65
N ALA A 143 11.90 16.74 -2.60
CA ALA A 143 11.10 16.73 -1.38
C ALA A 143 10.56 15.35 -1.01
N THR A 144 10.37 14.48 -1.99
CA THR A 144 9.79 13.14 -1.75
C THR A 144 10.74 12.23 -0.97
N LYS A 145 10.15 11.37 -0.11
CA LYS A 145 10.87 10.33 0.62
C LYS A 145 10.54 8.92 0.10
N THR A 146 9.53 8.82 -0.74
CA THR A 146 8.98 7.55 -1.22
C THR A 146 9.26 7.33 -2.70
N GLY A 147 9.34 8.41 -3.48
CA GLY A 147 9.39 8.37 -4.93
C GLY A 147 8.11 7.82 -5.58
N ASP A 148 7.04 7.65 -4.82
CA ASP A 148 5.73 7.22 -5.34
C ASP A 148 5.10 8.35 -6.15
N LEU A 149 5.02 8.18 -7.46
CA LEU A 149 4.56 9.22 -8.39
C LEU A 149 3.10 9.66 -8.14
N THR A 150 2.30 8.85 -7.46
CA THR A 150 0.94 9.26 -7.06
C THR A 150 0.94 10.38 -6.00
N GLU A 151 2.06 10.60 -5.32
CA GLU A 151 2.25 11.70 -4.37
C GLU A 151 2.64 13.02 -5.05
N CYS A 152 2.99 13.00 -6.35
CA CYS A 152 3.29 14.19 -7.14
C CYS A 152 2.00 14.85 -7.64
N ILE A 153 1.30 15.55 -6.76
CA ILE A 153 -0.05 16.11 -6.99
C ILE A 153 -0.12 17.03 -8.23
N GLU A 154 0.98 17.71 -8.56
CA GLU A 154 1.06 18.61 -9.71
C GLU A 154 1.17 17.86 -11.05
N LEU A 155 1.39 16.54 -11.03
CA LEU A 155 1.52 15.69 -12.21
C LEU A 155 0.22 14.94 -12.48
N ALA A 156 -0.29 15.02 -13.71
CA ALA A 156 -1.47 14.26 -14.11
C ALA A 156 -1.17 12.75 -14.15
N GLU A 157 -2.14 11.92 -13.74
CA GLU A 157 -1.97 10.45 -13.70
C GLU A 157 -1.73 9.82 -15.09
N ASP A 158 -2.16 10.48 -16.15
CA ASP A 158 -2.00 10.11 -17.55
C ASP A 158 -0.90 10.89 -18.27
N SER A 159 -0.06 11.62 -17.53
CA SER A 159 1.01 12.43 -18.14
C SER A 159 1.93 11.59 -19.03
N PRO A 160 2.17 12.02 -20.29
CA PRO A 160 2.99 11.29 -21.26
C PRO A 160 4.48 11.21 -20.86
N ILE A 161 4.91 11.92 -19.83
CA ILE A 161 6.27 11.79 -19.30
C ILE A 161 6.47 10.54 -18.46
N LEU A 162 5.41 9.98 -17.84
CA LEU A 162 5.51 8.86 -16.91
C LEU A 162 6.26 7.65 -17.45
N PRO A 163 6.02 7.18 -18.68
CA PRO A 163 6.77 6.07 -19.27
C PRO A 163 8.27 6.35 -19.43
N GLN A 164 8.66 7.63 -19.55
CA GLN A 164 10.05 8.03 -19.65
C GLN A 164 10.76 8.08 -18.29
N LEU A 165 10.02 8.26 -17.22
CA LEU A 165 10.53 8.42 -15.85
C LEU A 165 10.40 7.16 -14.99
N THR A 166 9.75 6.11 -15.49
CA THR A 166 9.54 4.86 -14.76
C THR A 166 10.30 3.70 -15.39
N SER A 167 10.54 2.64 -14.64
CA SER A 167 11.19 1.43 -15.16
C SER A 167 10.27 0.21 -15.06
N THR A 168 10.49 -0.76 -15.94
CA THR A 168 9.89 -2.10 -15.88
C THR A 168 10.89 -3.11 -15.29
N ALA A 169 10.47 -4.37 -15.12
CA ALA A 169 11.37 -5.42 -14.70
C ALA A 169 12.51 -5.63 -15.70
N GLU A 170 12.20 -5.52 -16.99
CA GLU A 170 13.10 -5.76 -18.11
C GLU A 170 14.09 -4.60 -18.32
N SER A 171 13.66 -3.37 -18.05
CA SER A 171 14.47 -2.17 -18.27
C SER A 171 15.29 -1.71 -17.07
N CYS A 172 15.12 -2.36 -15.92
CA CYS A 172 15.82 -2.00 -14.68
C CYS A 172 17.19 -2.66 -14.58
N LEU A 173 18.22 -1.89 -14.33
CA LEU A 173 19.60 -2.37 -14.16
C LEU A 173 19.82 -3.14 -12.84
N GLY A 174 18.84 -3.17 -11.94
CA GLY A 174 18.98 -3.89 -10.66
C GLY A 174 20.11 -3.30 -9.79
N THR A 175 20.92 -4.17 -9.24
CA THR A 175 22.08 -3.80 -8.39
C THR A 175 23.19 -3.07 -9.14
N ASP A 176 23.24 -3.21 -10.45
CA ASP A 176 24.28 -2.57 -11.30
C ASP A 176 23.91 -1.11 -11.65
N CYS A 177 22.74 -0.63 -11.20
CA CYS A 177 22.30 0.74 -11.42
C CYS A 177 23.16 1.73 -10.61
N PRO A 178 23.72 2.78 -11.24
CA PRO A 178 24.50 3.80 -10.51
C PRO A 178 23.68 4.48 -9.40
N ASN A 179 22.36 4.59 -9.59
CA ASN A 179 21.43 5.16 -8.61
C ASN A 179 20.85 4.13 -7.63
N TYR A 180 21.43 2.91 -7.52
CA TYR A 180 20.84 1.84 -6.71
C TYR A 180 20.70 2.18 -5.22
N ALA A 181 21.68 2.86 -4.65
CA ALA A 181 21.68 3.25 -3.23
C ALA A 181 20.49 4.15 -2.86
N GLU A 182 20.09 5.02 -3.78
CA GLU A 182 18.99 5.97 -3.60
C GLU A 182 17.68 5.51 -4.24
N CYS A 183 17.68 4.33 -4.87
CA CYS A 183 16.56 3.79 -5.63
C CYS A 183 15.31 3.63 -4.75
N TYR A 184 14.25 4.34 -5.07
CA TYR A 184 12.97 4.29 -4.35
C TYR A 184 12.35 2.89 -4.30
N VAL A 185 12.43 2.14 -5.39
CA VAL A 185 11.93 0.75 -5.44
C VAL A 185 12.74 -0.16 -4.51
N ALA A 186 14.07 -0.02 -4.50
CA ALA A 186 14.93 -0.82 -3.62
C ALA A 186 14.66 -0.50 -2.14
N GLN A 187 14.51 0.80 -1.82
CA GLN A 187 14.16 1.25 -0.47
C GLN A 187 12.76 0.76 -0.04
N ALA A 188 11.74 0.85 -0.91
CA ALA A 188 10.40 0.36 -0.63
C ALA A 188 10.39 -1.16 -0.37
N ARG A 189 11.13 -1.94 -1.18
CA ARG A 189 11.32 -3.39 -0.98
C ARG A 189 12.00 -3.70 0.35
N LYS A 190 13.06 -2.98 0.68
CA LYS A 190 13.77 -3.15 1.97
C LYS A 190 12.85 -2.85 3.16
N LYS A 191 12.04 -1.78 3.07
CA LYS A 191 11.02 -1.46 4.10
C LYS A 191 9.99 -2.59 4.22
N ALA A 192 9.47 -3.10 3.09
CA ALA A 192 8.48 -4.18 3.07
C ALA A 192 9.04 -5.51 3.62
N LEU A 193 10.30 -5.84 3.34
CA LEU A 193 10.94 -7.04 3.90
C LEU A 193 11.13 -6.97 5.41
N ASN A 194 11.23 -5.77 5.97
CA ASN A 194 11.45 -5.54 7.41
C ASN A 194 10.16 -5.16 8.18
N ALA A 195 9.01 -5.28 7.52
CA ALA A 195 7.69 -5.04 8.12
C ALA A 195 7.05 -6.30 8.69
#